data_62ffe9b86d7c1a6c65d79ebce49ed065
#
_entry.id   62ffe9b86d7c1a6c65d79ebce49ed065
#
_cell.length_a   1.000
_cell.length_b   1.000
_cell.length_c   1.000
_cell.angle_alpha   90.00
_cell.angle_beta   90.00
_cell.angle_gamma   90.00
#
_symmetry.space_group_name_H-M   'P 1'
#
loop_
_entity.id
_entity.type
_entity.pdbx_description
1 polymer ?
#
loop_
_entity_poly.entity_id
_entity_poly.type
_entity_poly.pdbx_seq_one_letter_code
_entity_poly.pdbx_strand_id
1 'polypeptide(L)'
;MFNRLNSIAMRLSVLFTLVALLVFVLIGGALYQQVDKGISMLPEAELDARFSVLESSINRFGNPDHWAKLTSKFTLLSEEDKRIRFWAISNDPHYEYGSPDAQIRAFAQGPTGVRDLQLPGEAYPFKVLISQIPAKEQRPALRFLIGIDTETFRQTQHHLLVALISLAIIGVLLASVLGYWVARIGLKPLITLSDKAQKLEPPRLSGRLHLSPLPPELDHLVNGFNSTLDRVEQAYTRLESFNADVAHELRSPLTNLIGQTQVALTRGRSAEHYFEVLQSNLEELERLRSIINDMLFLASADQGSKASKLTRASLADEVATTLDYLEFILEDAHVAVRVSGDAQVNIEKAHLRRALINLLSNAVQHTAPGQQIDVLIEQNAHQASISISNPGEPIADEHLPRLFERFYRVDASRHNSVANHGLGLAIVKAIAQMHGGEVFVHTGEGRNTFGLHLPVQ
;
A
#
# COMPACT_ATOMS: atom_id res chain seq x y z
N MET A 1 24.35 -2.11 13.71
CA MET A 1 23.45 -2.02 14.88
C MET A 1 22.38 -0.96 14.71
N PHE A 2 22.63 0.16 14.04
CA PHE A 2 21.68 1.30 13.83
C PHE A 2 20.48 0.99 12.91
N ASN A 3 20.54 0.02 12.01
CA ASN A 3 19.44 -0.30 11.08
C ASN A 3 18.22 -1.04 11.73
N ARG A 4 18.38 -1.57 12.94
CA ARG A 4 17.28 -2.26 13.63
C ARG A 4 16.26 -1.29 14.26
N LEU A 5 16.65 -0.07 14.60
CA LEU A 5 15.76 0.96 15.16
C LEU A 5 14.75 1.52 14.14
N ASN A 6 14.99 1.35 12.84
CA ASN A 6 14.10 1.77 11.75
C ASN A 6 13.08 0.70 11.33
N SER A 7 13.09 -0.48 11.93
CA SER A 7 12.12 -1.53 11.65
C SER A 7 10.73 -1.14 12.11
N ILE A 8 9.71 -1.36 11.26
CA ILE A 8 8.28 -1.13 11.60
C ILE A 8 7.90 -1.89 12.88
N ALA A 9 8.37 -3.13 13.04
CA ALA A 9 8.14 -3.92 14.25
C ALA A 9 8.68 -3.23 15.50
N MET A 10 9.87 -2.61 15.44
CA MET A 10 10.46 -1.88 16.56
C MET A 10 9.68 -0.61 16.88
N ARG A 11 9.24 0.14 15.86
CA ARG A 11 8.42 1.35 16.05
C ARG A 11 7.07 1.01 16.69
N LEU A 12 6.41 -0.05 16.25
CA LEU A 12 5.18 -0.54 16.85
C LEU A 12 5.40 -1.00 18.29
N SER A 13 6.47 -1.74 18.58
CA SER A 13 6.81 -2.16 19.95
C SER A 13 7.02 -0.97 20.87
N VAL A 14 7.75 0.06 20.45
CA VAL A 14 7.96 1.30 21.21
C VAL A 14 6.62 2.01 21.44
N LEU A 15 5.76 2.10 20.43
CA LEU A 15 4.44 2.71 20.59
C LEU A 15 3.59 1.95 21.62
N PHE A 16 3.54 0.61 21.54
CA PHE A 16 2.83 -0.21 22.54
C PHE A 16 3.38 -0.03 23.94
N THR A 17 4.71 0.06 24.06
CA THR A 17 5.37 0.32 25.37
C THR A 17 4.99 1.68 25.95
N LEU A 18 4.97 2.74 25.12
CA LEU A 18 4.56 4.08 25.54
C LEU A 18 3.09 4.13 25.97
N VAL A 19 2.21 3.49 25.19
CA VAL A 19 0.78 3.41 25.54
C VAL A 19 0.59 2.63 26.83
N ALA A 20 1.26 1.48 27.01
CA ALA A 20 1.20 0.70 28.23
C ALA A 20 1.70 1.53 29.43
N LEU A 21 2.84 2.23 29.29
CA LEU A 21 3.37 3.10 30.33
C LEU A 21 2.35 4.19 30.73
N LEU A 22 1.76 4.86 29.76
CA LEU A 22 0.75 5.88 30.01
C LEU A 22 -0.45 5.31 30.77
N VAL A 23 -0.95 4.16 30.36
CA VAL A 23 -2.10 3.49 31.00
C VAL A 23 -1.76 3.10 32.44
N PHE A 24 -0.60 2.48 32.69
CA PHE A 24 -0.19 2.10 34.04
C PHE A 24 0.05 3.31 34.95
N VAL A 25 0.61 4.41 34.43
CA VAL A 25 0.79 5.66 35.20
C VAL A 25 -0.56 6.28 35.57
N LEU A 26 -1.50 6.35 34.62
CA LEU A 26 -2.83 6.93 34.87
C LEU A 26 -3.64 6.07 35.84
N ILE A 27 -3.74 4.78 35.60
CA ILE A 27 -4.52 3.86 36.45
C ILE A 27 -3.86 3.71 37.80
N GLY A 28 -2.53 3.51 37.85
CA GLY A 28 -1.78 3.38 39.09
C GLY A 28 -1.85 4.66 39.93
N GLY A 29 -1.72 5.83 39.32
CA GLY A 29 -1.86 7.12 39.98
C GLY A 29 -3.27 7.35 40.56
N ALA A 30 -4.31 7.05 39.76
CA ALA A 30 -5.70 7.16 40.22
C ALA A 30 -6.00 6.19 41.37
N LEU A 31 -5.54 4.94 41.29
CA LEU A 31 -5.71 3.93 42.31
C LEU A 31 -4.96 4.34 43.60
N TYR A 32 -3.70 4.80 43.45
CA TYR A 32 -2.94 5.31 44.60
C TYR A 32 -3.66 6.46 45.29
N GLN A 33 -4.14 7.47 44.55
CA GLN A 33 -4.88 8.61 45.15
C GLN A 33 -6.15 8.18 45.87
N GLN A 34 -6.90 7.22 45.30
CA GLN A 34 -8.14 6.73 45.91
C GLN A 34 -7.86 6.00 47.24
N VAL A 35 -6.85 5.13 47.26
CA VAL A 35 -6.47 4.36 48.43
C VAL A 35 -5.80 5.24 49.48
N ASP A 36 -4.92 6.17 49.05
CA ASP A 36 -4.26 7.13 49.94
C ASP A 36 -5.28 7.97 50.71
N LYS A 37 -6.31 8.50 50.04
CA LYS A 37 -7.43 9.21 50.68
C LYS A 37 -8.16 8.32 51.69
N GLY A 38 -8.43 7.06 51.32
CA GLY A 38 -9.10 6.11 52.21
C GLY A 38 -8.26 5.83 53.49
N ILE A 39 -6.97 5.52 53.30
CA ILE A 39 -6.06 5.22 54.44
C ILE A 39 -5.83 6.46 55.31
N SER A 40 -5.71 7.65 54.73
CA SER A 40 -5.47 8.89 55.49
C SER A 40 -6.64 9.31 56.39
N MET A 41 -7.86 8.89 56.07
CA MET A 41 -9.06 9.13 56.89
C MET A 41 -9.24 8.12 58.01
N LEU A 42 -8.63 6.93 57.93
CA LEU A 42 -8.81 5.88 58.94
C LEU A 42 -8.38 6.28 60.35
N PRO A 43 -7.22 6.94 60.58
CA PRO A 43 -6.82 7.37 61.93
C PRO A 43 -7.82 8.34 62.58
N GLU A 44 -8.38 9.27 61.81
CA GLU A 44 -9.36 10.25 62.31
C GLU A 44 -10.67 9.57 62.69
N ALA A 45 -11.20 8.69 61.81
CA ALA A 45 -12.41 7.91 62.08
C ALA A 45 -12.24 6.96 63.28
N GLU A 46 -11.04 6.37 63.47
CA GLU A 46 -10.74 5.52 64.64
C GLU A 46 -10.68 6.34 65.93
N LEU A 47 -10.06 7.53 65.89
CA LEU A 47 -10.02 8.43 67.02
C LEU A 47 -11.42 8.88 67.45
N ASP A 48 -12.25 9.32 66.49
CA ASP A 48 -13.62 9.76 66.78
C ASP A 48 -14.47 8.62 67.37
N ALA A 49 -14.40 7.41 66.77
CA ALA A 49 -15.12 6.25 67.30
C ALA A 49 -14.71 5.87 68.70
N ARG A 50 -13.38 5.85 68.99
CA ARG A 50 -12.87 5.55 70.36
C ARG A 50 -13.21 6.64 71.39
N PHE A 51 -13.10 7.90 70.95
CA PHE A 51 -13.44 9.03 71.83
C PHE A 51 -14.93 9.00 72.17
N SER A 52 -15.85 8.78 71.27
CA SER A 52 -17.29 8.75 71.54
C SER A 52 -17.69 7.71 72.59
N VAL A 53 -17.00 6.55 72.60
CA VAL A 53 -17.20 5.51 73.64
C VAL A 53 -16.68 5.96 74.96
N LEU A 54 -15.50 6.62 74.99
CA LEU A 54 -14.88 7.07 76.25
C LEU A 54 -15.56 8.32 76.80
N GLU A 55 -16.01 9.26 75.97
CA GLU A 55 -16.63 10.51 76.33
C GLU A 55 -17.82 10.28 77.22
N SER A 56 -18.69 9.32 76.99
CA SER A 56 -19.82 8.99 77.84
C SER A 56 -19.39 8.51 79.18
N SER A 57 -18.28 7.80 79.28
CA SER A 57 -17.72 7.34 80.60
C SER A 57 -17.04 8.45 81.33
N ILE A 58 -16.27 9.32 80.68
CA ILE A 58 -15.59 10.46 81.27
C ILE A 58 -16.62 11.48 81.79
N ASN A 59 -17.70 11.73 81.03
CA ASN A 59 -18.74 12.68 81.44
C ASN A 59 -19.66 12.17 82.53
N ARG A 60 -19.74 10.86 82.77
CA ARG A 60 -20.61 10.29 83.80
C ARG A 60 -20.09 10.50 85.20
N PHE A 61 -18.79 10.55 85.39
CA PHE A 61 -18.15 10.51 86.71
C PHE A 61 -17.34 11.76 87.00
N GLY A 62 -17.61 12.40 88.14
CA GLY A 62 -16.88 13.59 88.72
C GLY A 62 -16.14 13.34 90.03
N ASN A 63 -16.21 12.14 90.58
CA ASN A 63 -15.58 11.77 91.86
C ASN A 63 -14.15 11.20 91.63
N PRO A 64 -13.12 11.50 92.50
CA PRO A 64 -11.76 10.98 92.33
C PRO A 64 -11.64 9.45 92.30
N ASP A 65 -12.42 8.70 93.11
CA ASP A 65 -12.40 7.22 93.08
C ASP A 65 -12.84 6.62 91.78
N HIS A 66 -13.78 7.24 91.10
CA HIS A 66 -14.22 6.82 89.76
C HIS A 66 -13.18 7.23 88.71
N TRP A 67 -12.50 8.35 88.84
CA TRP A 67 -11.42 8.76 87.98
C TRP A 67 -10.26 7.74 87.97
N ALA A 68 -9.87 7.25 89.18
CA ALA A 68 -8.84 6.21 89.25
C ALA A 68 -9.21 4.91 88.55
N LYS A 69 -10.49 4.51 88.59
CA LYS A 69 -10.98 3.36 87.79
C LYS A 69 -10.91 3.65 86.27
N LEU A 70 -11.18 4.86 85.87
CA LEU A 70 -11.17 5.26 84.45
C LEU A 70 -9.72 5.33 83.92
N THR A 71 -8.77 5.86 84.72
CA THR A 71 -7.34 5.85 84.33
C THR A 71 -6.76 4.44 84.23
N SER A 72 -7.17 3.51 85.11
CA SER A 72 -6.81 2.09 85.03
C SER A 72 -7.31 1.49 83.68
N LYS A 73 -8.50 1.90 83.22
CA LYS A 73 -9.02 1.47 81.89
C LYS A 73 -8.21 2.06 80.74
N PHE A 74 -7.75 3.33 80.85
CA PHE A 74 -6.86 3.92 79.81
C PHE A 74 -5.52 3.17 79.78
N THR A 75 -4.96 2.77 80.89
CA THR A 75 -3.73 1.97 80.94
C THR A 75 -3.94 0.61 80.25
N LEU A 76 -5.02 -0.10 80.55
CA LEU A 76 -5.34 -1.38 79.90
C LEU A 76 -5.52 -1.22 78.36
N LEU A 77 -6.24 -0.19 77.94
CA LEU A 77 -6.43 0.08 76.51
C LEU A 77 -5.12 0.43 75.77
N SER A 78 -4.20 1.15 76.46
CA SER A 78 -2.88 1.46 75.92
C SER A 78 -1.93 0.26 75.92
N GLU A 79 -2.10 -0.68 76.86
CA GLU A 79 -1.36 -1.97 76.83
C GLU A 79 -1.86 -2.94 75.78
N GLU A 80 -3.19 -2.96 75.58
CA GLU A 80 -3.83 -3.81 74.58
C GLU A 80 -3.50 -3.29 73.16
N ASP A 81 -3.57 -1.97 72.92
CA ASP A 81 -3.21 -1.34 71.67
C ASP A 81 -2.13 -0.28 71.85
N LYS A 82 -0.89 -0.70 71.66
CA LYS A 82 0.31 0.16 71.89
C LYS A 82 0.37 1.38 70.95
N ARG A 83 -0.47 1.40 69.91
CA ARG A 83 -0.56 2.54 68.98
C ARG A 83 -1.33 3.69 69.59
N ILE A 84 -2.07 3.47 70.71
CA ILE A 84 -2.94 4.47 71.28
C ILE A 84 -2.33 4.98 72.58
N ARG A 85 -2.31 6.30 72.73
CA ARG A 85 -1.91 6.99 73.92
C ARG A 85 -2.98 7.95 74.40
N PHE A 86 -3.18 7.99 75.70
CA PHE A 86 -4.14 8.90 76.39
C PHE A 86 -3.44 9.87 77.21
N TRP A 87 -3.88 11.13 77.23
CA TRP A 87 -3.45 12.16 78.12
C TRP A 87 -4.68 12.92 78.60
N ALA A 88 -4.66 13.25 79.95
CA ALA A 88 -5.62 14.15 80.49
C ALA A 88 -4.85 15.26 81.22
N ILE A 89 -5.18 16.50 80.89
CA ILE A 89 -4.53 17.69 81.47
C ILE A 89 -5.56 18.49 82.24
N SER A 90 -5.27 18.71 83.53
CA SER A 90 -6.15 19.40 84.46
C SER A 90 -5.34 20.40 85.33
N ASN A 91 -6.04 21.33 85.91
CA ASN A 91 -5.45 22.21 86.91
C ASN A 91 -5.28 21.50 88.28
N ASP A 92 -5.94 20.35 88.47
CA ASP A 92 -5.81 19.51 89.68
C ASP A 92 -5.03 18.22 89.26
N PRO A 93 -3.85 18.00 89.93
CA PRO A 93 -3.01 16.83 89.61
C PRO A 93 -3.71 15.47 89.79
N HIS A 94 -4.75 15.36 90.64
CA HIS A 94 -5.50 14.13 90.86
C HIS A 94 -6.27 13.68 89.63
N TYR A 95 -6.52 14.60 88.66
CA TYR A 95 -7.24 14.34 87.44
C TYR A 95 -6.32 14.36 86.17
N GLU A 96 -4.99 14.39 86.37
CA GLU A 96 -4.04 14.23 85.29
C GLU A 96 -3.77 12.75 84.97
N TYR A 97 -3.50 12.48 83.72
CA TYR A 97 -3.13 11.14 83.22
C TYR A 97 -2.14 11.19 82.07
N GLY A 98 -1.27 10.19 81.96
CA GLY A 98 -0.35 10.01 80.81
C GLY A 98 0.93 10.85 80.91
N SER A 99 1.26 11.44 82.08
CA SER A 99 2.48 12.23 82.33
C SER A 99 2.79 13.24 81.24
N PRO A 100 1.89 14.20 80.97
CA PRO A 100 2.05 15.14 79.84
C PRO A 100 3.29 16.03 80.12
N ASP A 101 4.25 16.00 79.20
CA ASP A 101 5.41 16.88 79.17
C ASP A 101 5.05 18.31 78.73
N ALA A 102 6.02 19.20 78.65
CA ALA A 102 5.80 20.60 78.27
C ALA A 102 5.28 20.70 76.79
N GLN A 103 5.67 19.80 75.97
CA GLN A 103 5.23 19.79 74.57
C GLN A 103 3.75 19.37 74.43
N ILE A 104 3.34 18.33 75.16
CA ILE A 104 1.95 17.86 75.16
C ILE A 104 1.05 18.93 75.84
N ARG A 105 1.51 19.58 76.93
CA ARG A 105 0.76 20.67 77.59
C ARG A 105 0.56 21.86 76.61
N ALA A 106 1.60 22.28 75.95
CA ALA A 106 1.51 23.35 74.93
C ALA A 106 0.58 22.98 73.75
N PHE A 107 0.69 21.75 73.25
CA PHE A 107 -0.17 21.23 72.16
C PHE A 107 -1.64 21.20 72.63
N ALA A 108 -1.92 20.79 73.82
CA ALA A 108 -3.26 20.72 74.35
C ALA A 108 -3.94 22.10 74.47
N GLN A 109 -3.20 23.21 74.55
CA GLN A 109 -3.78 24.57 74.60
C GLN A 109 -4.36 25.00 73.22
N GLY A 110 -4.07 24.26 72.16
CA GLY A 110 -4.61 24.52 70.84
C GLY A 110 -6.11 24.28 70.71
N PRO A 111 -6.69 24.53 69.53
CA PRO A 111 -8.12 24.30 69.26
C PRO A 111 -8.49 22.82 69.40
N THR A 112 -9.74 22.53 69.71
CA THR A 112 -10.30 21.18 69.77
C THR A 112 -10.39 20.60 68.37
N GLY A 113 -10.32 19.24 68.23
CA GLY A 113 -10.35 18.51 67.01
C GLY A 113 -9.06 17.70 66.80
N VAL A 114 -8.97 17.05 65.61
CA VAL A 114 -7.84 16.19 65.26
C VAL A 114 -6.68 17.04 64.72
N ARG A 115 -5.47 16.78 65.20
CA ARG A 115 -4.24 17.47 64.80
C ARG A 115 -3.04 16.52 64.86
N ASP A 116 -2.00 16.86 64.12
CA ASP A 116 -0.74 16.09 64.10
C ASP A 116 0.20 16.57 65.21
N LEU A 117 0.70 15.63 66.05
CA LEU A 117 1.68 15.85 67.08
C LEU A 117 2.93 14.99 66.82
N GLN A 118 4.08 15.62 66.60
CA GLN A 118 5.36 14.92 66.56
C GLN A 118 5.92 14.71 67.93
N LEU A 119 6.03 13.48 68.41
CA LEU A 119 6.65 13.12 69.63
C LEU A 119 8.16 12.85 69.51
N PRO A 120 9.00 13.20 70.44
CA PRO A 120 10.42 12.88 70.40
C PRO A 120 10.66 11.37 70.35
N GLY A 121 11.50 10.93 69.43
CA GLY A 121 11.83 9.51 69.22
C GLY A 121 10.88 8.70 68.37
N GLU A 122 9.75 9.28 67.98
CA GLU A 122 8.81 8.62 67.07
C GLU A 122 9.10 8.99 65.60
N ALA A 123 9.06 8.02 64.71
CA ALA A 123 9.38 8.21 63.29
C ALA A 123 8.29 8.99 62.51
N TYR A 124 7.05 8.89 62.94
CA TYR A 124 5.89 9.53 62.34
C TYR A 124 5.07 10.32 63.33
N PRO A 125 4.35 11.37 62.91
CA PRO A 125 3.49 12.13 63.81
C PRO A 125 2.29 11.29 64.28
N PHE A 126 1.91 11.48 65.53
CA PHE A 126 0.64 10.99 66.05
C PHE A 126 -0.49 11.86 65.55
N LYS A 127 -1.61 11.24 65.14
CA LYS A 127 -2.90 11.94 65.02
C LYS A 127 -3.51 12.02 66.39
N VAL A 128 -3.75 13.23 66.88
CA VAL A 128 -4.25 13.46 68.24
C VAL A 128 -5.57 14.23 68.20
N LEU A 129 -6.63 13.63 68.73
CA LEU A 129 -7.92 14.30 68.98
C LEU A 129 -7.86 15.02 70.33
N ILE A 130 -8.08 16.32 70.30
CA ILE A 130 -8.17 17.18 71.50
C ILE A 130 -9.63 17.47 71.75
N SER A 131 -10.11 17.13 72.94
CA SER A 131 -11.48 17.48 73.41
C SER A 131 -11.44 18.17 74.77
N GLN A 132 -12.34 19.10 74.91
CA GLN A 132 -12.50 19.81 76.22
C GLN A 132 -13.71 19.20 76.97
N ILE A 133 -13.42 18.66 78.14
CA ILE A 133 -14.41 18.03 78.99
C ILE A 133 -14.82 19.07 80.11
N PRO A 134 -16.09 19.39 80.20
CA PRO A 134 -16.56 20.37 81.19
C PRO A 134 -16.40 19.90 82.63
N ALA A 135 -16.33 20.84 83.52
CA ALA A 135 -16.31 20.55 84.97
C ALA A 135 -17.60 19.86 85.42
N LYS A 136 -17.46 18.85 86.34
CA LYS A 136 -18.61 18.12 86.86
C LYS A 136 -18.31 17.63 88.27
N GLU A 137 -19.21 17.94 89.25
CA GLU A 137 -19.05 17.57 90.64
C GLU A 137 -17.73 18.11 91.22
N GLN A 138 -16.81 17.23 91.65
CA GLN A 138 -15.49 17.60 92.20
C GLN A 138 -14.41 17.66 91.11
N ARG A 139 -14.68 17.22 89.89
CA ARG A 139 -13.74 17.23 88.76
C ARG A 139 -13.71 18.59 88.11
N PRO A 140 -12.55 19.26 88.01
CA PRO A 140 -12.42 20.47 87.19
C PRO A 140 -12.57 20.19 85.72
N ALA A 141 -12.74 21.24 84.91
CA ALA A 141 -12.64 21.10 83.44
C ALA A 141 -11.24 20.60 83.13
N LEU A 142 -11.21 19.62 82.17
CA LEU A 142 -9.92 19.07 81.76
C LEU A 142 -9.89 18.99 80.21
N ARG A 143 -8.67 18.97 79.65
CA ARG A 143 -8.43 18.66 78.28
C ARG A 143 -8.01 17.20 78.13
N PHE A 144 -8.79 16.45 77.37
CA PHE A 144 -8.57 15.05 77.11
C PHE A 144 -8.00 14.90 75.72
N LEU A 145 -6.88 14.17 75.58
CA LEU A 145 -6.22 13.90 74.36
C LEU A 145 -6.16 12.37 74.13
N ILE A 146 -6.53 11.95 72.92
CA ILE A 146 -6.33 10.59 72.50
C ILE A 146 -5.49 10.64 71.25
N GLY A 147 -4.35 9.98 71.20
CA GLY A 147 -3.44 9.95 70.08
C GLY A 147 -3.31 8.54 69.49
N ILE A 148 -3.22 8.45 68.20
CA ILE A 148 -2.95 7.19 67.50
C ILE A 148 -1.67 7.34 66.69
N ASP A 149 -0.78 6.34 66.76
CA ASP A 149 0.41 6.25 65.96
C ASP A 149 0.06 5.97 64.50
N THR A 150 0.61 6.74 63.59
CA THR A 150 0.35 6.62 62.17
C THR A 150 1.35 5.71 61.43
N GLU A 151 2.32 5.13 62.13
CA GLU A 151 3.36 4.29 61.49
C GLU A 151 2.78 3.15 60.67
N THR A 152 1.85 2.39 61.23
CA THR A 152 1.21 1.24 60.53
C THR A 152 0.49 1.68 59.24
N PHE A 153 -0.17 2.83 59.27
CA PHE A 153 -0.87 3.37 58.10
C PHE A 153 0.12 3.82 57.03
N ARG A 154 1.21 4.47 57.43
CA ARG A 154 2.30 4.89 56.53
C ARG A 154 3.04 3.71 55.91
N GLN A 155 3.32 2.67 56.68
CA GLN A 155 3.92 1.44 56.16
C GLN A 155 3.01 0.78 55.13
N THR A 156 1.70 0.74 55.38
CA THR A 156 0.72 0.21 54.42
C THR A 156 0.71 1.02 53.11
N GLN A 157 0.74 2.36 53.18
CA GLN A 157 0.85 3.24 52.01
C GLN A 157 2.13 2.96 51.22
N HIS A 158 3.28 2.80 51.91
CA HIS A 158 4.56 2.52 51.29
C HIS A 158 4.54 1.16 50.54
N HIS A 159 4.03 0.10 51.21
CA HIS A 159 3.91 -1.22 50.60
C HIS A 159 2.99 -1.18 49.36
N LEU A 160 1.89 -0.44 49.41
CA LEU A 160 1.00 -0.25 48.26
C LEU A 160 1.73 0.44 47.11
N LEU A 161 2.47 1.52 47.39
CA LEU A 161 3.22 2.25 46.40
C LEU A 161 4.25 1.34 45.69
N VAL A 162 5.04 0.60 46.48
CA VAL A 162 6.03 -0.36 45.94
C VAL A 162 5.36 -1.44 45.11
N ALA A 163 4.23 -1.99 45.57
CA ALA A 163 3.47 -2.99 44.84
C ALA A 163 2.95 -2.44 43.49
N LEU A 164 2.40 -1.23 43.46
CA LEU A 164 1.90 -0.58 42.24
C LEU A 164 3.03 -0.32 41.25
N ILE A 165 4.17 0.20 41.71
CA ILE A 165 5.34 0.47 40.85
C ILE A 165 5.90 -0.85 40.29
N SER A 166 6.05 -1.89 41.12
CA SER A 166 6.57 -3.18 40.67
C SER A 166 5.64 -3.83 39.63
N LEU A 167 4.33 -3.79 39.87
CA LEU A 167 3.33 -4.30 38.93
C LEU A 167 3.34 -3.51 37.59
N ALA A 168 3.49 -2.18 37.66
CA ALA A 168 3.60 -1.34 36.48
C ALA A 168 4.85 -1.68 35.65
N ILE A 169 6.01 -1.86 36.28
CA ILE A 169 7.26 -2.24 35.60
C ILE A 169 7.08 -3.61 34.90
N ILE A 170 6.56 -4.60 35.61
CA ILE A 170 6.33 -5.94 35.06
C ILE A 170 5.34 -5.86 33.88
N GLY A 171 4.24 -5.11 34.05
CA GLY A 171 3.23 -4.94 33.00
C GLY A 171 3.77 -4.27 31.74
N VAL A 172 4.57 -3.22 31.89
CA VAL A 172 5.22 -2.51 30.76
C VAL A 172 6.22 -3.43 30.05
N LEU A 173 7.04 -4.18 30.80
CA LEU A 173 7.97 -5.15 30.21
C LEU A 173 7.23 -6.23 29.43
N LEU A 174 6.19 -6.81 30.01
CA LEU A 174 5.37 -7.82 29.34
C LEU A 174 4.70 -7.27 28.08
N ALA A 175 4.11 -6.08 28.14
CA ALA A 175 3.51 -5.40 27.01
C ALA A 175 4.52 -5.12 25.89
N SER A 176 5.77 -4.73 26.24
CA SER A 176 6.85 -4.51 25.29
C SER A 176 7.24 -5.79 24.53
N VAL A 177 7.42 -6.90 25.28
CA VAL A 177 7.80 -8.21 24.70
C VAL A 177 6.67 -8.74 23.82
N LEU A 178 5.44 -8.72 24.30
CA LEU A 178 4.28 -9.18 23.53
C LEU A 178 4.05 -8.31 22.29
N GLY A 179 4.14 -6.99 22.42
CA GLY A 179 4.00 -6.06 21.31
C GLY A 179 5.05 -6.30 20.22
N TYR A 180 6.30 -6.55 20.58
CA TYR A 180 7.35 -6.92 19.64
C TYR A 180 7.04 -8.24 18.93
N TRP A 181 6.59 -9.25 19.66
CA TRP A 181 6.25 -10.56 19.11
C TRP A 181 5.08 -10.49 18.12
N VAL A 182 4.00 -9.81 18.49
CA VAL A 182 2.82 -9.60 17.63
C VAL A 182 3.20 -8.83 16.37
N ALA A 183 3.96 -7.73 16.50
CA ALA A 183 4.42 -6.96 15.36
C ALA A 183 5.30 -7.78 14.40
N ARG A 184 6.19 -8.62 14.92
CA ARG A 184 7.06 -9.49 14.12
C ARG A 184 6.29 -10.58 13.38
N ILE A 185 5.31 -11.19 14.03
CA ILE A 185 4.47 -12.22 13.38
C ILE A 185 3.59 -11.59 12.30
N GLY A 186 2.96 -10.46 12.60
CA GLY A 186 2.07 -9.77 11.65
C GLY A 186 2.79 -9.23 10.41
N LEU A 187 4.07 -8.84 10.53
CA LEU A 187 4.87 -8.35 9.40
C LEU A 187 5.60 -9.44 8.60
N LYS A 188 5.66 -10.68 9.09
CA LYS A 188 6.33 -11.81 8.41
C LYS A 188 5.82 -12.05 6.98
N PRO A 189 4.50 -12.05 6.70
CA PRO A 189 3.97 -12.24 5.35
C PRO A 189 4.48 -11.17 4.37
N LEU A 190 4.55 -9.90 4.80
CA LEU A 190 5.02 -8.79 3.98
C LEU A 190 6.52 -8.95 3.59
N ILE A 191 7.35 -9.36 4.55
CA ILE A 191 8.78 -9.62 4.31
C ILE A 191 8.92 -10.76 3.29
N THR A 192 8.15 -11.84 3.45
CA THR A 192 8.19 -12.98 2.53
C THR A 192 7.76 -12.59 1.11
N LEU A 193 6.74 -11.72 0.98
CA LEU A 193 6.32 -11.18 -0.32
C LEU A 193 7.42 -10.33 -0.95
N SER A 194 8.06 -9.46 -0.19
CA SER A 194 9.18 -8.64 -0.66
C SER A 194 10.35 -9.48 -1.16
N ASP A 195 10.74 -10.51 -0.41
CA ASP A 195 11.81 -11.43 -0.79
C ASP A 195 11.49 -12.23 -2.05
N LYS A 196 10.23 -12.66 -2.22
CA LYS A 196 9.78 -13.33 -3.44
C LYS A 196 9.75 -12.39 -4.64
N ALA A 197 9.28 -11.14 -4.44
CA ALA A 197 9.24 -10.14 -5.50
C ALA A 197 10.65 -9.77 -6.00
N GLN A 198 11.64 -9.67 -5.12
CA GLN A 198 13.05 -9.39 -5.49
C GLN A 198 13.72 -10.51 -6.29
N LYS A 199 13.22 -11.74 -6.19
CA LYS A 199 13.77 -12.90 -6.92
C LYS A 199 13.14 -13.13 -8.29
N LEU A 200 12.19 -12.26 -8.71
CA LEU A 200 11.59 -12.32 -10.03
C LEU A 200 12.54 -11.65 -11.04
N GLU A 201 13.13 -12.47 -11.91
CA GLU A 201 13.99 -12.02 -13.00
C GLU A 201 13.24 -12.10 -14.35
N PRO A 202 13.55 -11.21 -15.33
CA PRO A 202 12.85 -11.12 -16.60
C PRO A 202 12.62 -12.44 -17.36
N PRO A 203 13.54 -13.41 -17.42
CA PRO A 203 13.24 -14.67 -18.11
C PRO A 203 12.32 -15.62 -17.33
N ARG A 204 11.98 -15.29 -16.06
CA ARG A 204 11.13 -16.12 -15.18
C ARG A 204 9.93 -15.34 -14.61
N LEU A 205 9.37 -14.44 -15.42
CA LEU A 205 8.18 -13.65 -15.02
C LEU A 205 6.91 -14.51 -14.88
N SER A 206 6.93 -15.78 -15.31
CA SER A 206 5.82 -16.73 -15.11
C SER A 206 5.58 -17.12 -13.65
N GLY A 207 6.52 -16.80 -12.75
CA GLY A 207 6.32 -16.95 -11.30
C GLY A 207 5.30 -15.94 -10.79
N ARG A 208 4.23 -16.43 -10.12
CA ARG A 208 3.26 -15.56 -9.44
C ARG A 208 3.55 -15.52 -7.95
N LEU A 209 3.27 -14.37 -7.33
CA LEU A 209 3.34 -14.25 -5.89
C LEU A 209 2.21 -15.08 -5.27
N HIS A 210 2.59 -16.17 -4.61
CA HIS A 210 1.68 -17.03 -3.85
C HIS A 210 2.13 -17.10 -2.40
N LEU A 211 1.22 -16.77 -1.50
CA LEU A 211 1.36 -16.96 -0.05
C LEU A 211 0.20 -17.83 0.44
N SER A 212 0.50 -18.84 1.24
CA SER A 212 -0.51 -19.63 1.90
C SER A 212 -0.07 -19.88 3.35
N PRO A 213 -0.86 -19.44 4.34
CA PRO A 213 -2.09 -18.65 4.24
C PRO A 213 -1.81 -17.19 3.88
N LEU A 214 -2.69 -16.56 3.07
CA LEU A 214 -2.63 -15.13 2.73
C LEU A 214 -3.58 -14.35 3.64
N PRO A 215 -3.09 -13.36 4.40
CA PRO A 215 -3.96 -12.45 5.15
C PRO A 215 -4.85 -11.64 4.18
N PRO A 216 -6.16 -11.46 4.50
CA PRO A 216 -7.11 -10.75 3.64
C PRO A 216 -6.66 -9.34 3.27
N GLU A 217 -5.94 -8.66 4.16
CA GLU A 217 -5.43 -7.31 3.97
C GLU A 217 -4.36 -7.22 2.86
N LEU A 218 -3.72 -8.34 2.53
CA LEU A 218 -2.69 -8.43 1.49
C LEU A 218 -3.22 -8.96 0.16
N ASP A 219 -4.47 -9.42 0.09
CA ASP A 219 -5.04 -10.01 -1.12
C ASP A 219 -5.07 -9.02 -2.29
N HIS A 220 -5.55 -7.80 -2.06
CA HIS A 220 -5.55 -6.74 -3.07
C HIS A 220 -4.14 -6.38 -3.57
N LEU A 221 -3.15 -6.38 -2.68
CA LEU A 221 -1.76 -6.09 -3.04
C LEU A 221 -1.18 -7.20 -3.94
N VAL A 222 -1.40 -8.46 -3.57
CA VAL A 222 -0.90 -9.62 -4.31
C VAL A 222 -1.56 -9.70 -5.69
N ASN A 223 -2.86 -9.51 -5.79
CA ASN A 223 -3.61 -9.51 -7.05
C ASN A 223 -3.19 -8.35 -7.95
N GLY A 224 -3.03 -7.14 -7.42
CA GLY A 224 -2.55 -5.98 -8.17
C GLY A 224 -1.12 -6.18 -8.71
N PHE A 225 -0.24 -6.77 -7.90
CA PHE A 225 1.12 -7.07 -8.31
C PHE A 225 1.15 -8.17 -9.39
N ASN A 226 0.40 -9.27 -9.22
CA ASN A 226 0.30 -10.32 -10.21
C ASN A 226 -0.27 -9.82 -11.55
N SER A 227 -1.29 -8.95 -11.53
CA SER A 227 -1.81 -8.30 -12.74
C SER A 227 -0.76 -7.42 -13.45
N THR A 228 0.12 -6.78 -12.68
CA THR A 228 1.24 -6.02 -13.25
C THR A 228 2.28 -6.95 -13.89
N LEU A 229 2.58 -8.08 -13.24
CA LEU A 229 3.47 -9.11 -13.80
C LEU A 229 2.90 -9.69 -15.10
N ASP A 230 1.58 -9.94 -15.17
CA ASP A 230 0.93 -10.41 -16.42
C ASP A 230 1.15 -9.44 -17.57
N ARG A 231 1.00 -8.14 -17.33
CA ARG A 231 1.23 -7.11 -18.35
C ARG A 231 2.69 -7.03 -18.78
N VAL A 232 3.62 -7.14 -17.83
CA VAL A 232 5.07 -7.12 -18.12
C VAL A 232 5.47 -8.37 -18.90
N GLU A 233 4.99 -9.56 -18.52
CA GLU A 233 5.23 -10.82 -19.22
C GLU A 233 4.72 -10.77 -20.67
N GLN A 234 3.49 -10.30 -20.87
CA GLN A 234 2.93 -10.11 -22.21
C GLN A 234 3.75 -9.14 -23.05
N ALA A 235 4.18 -8.02 -22.48
CA ALA A 235 5.02 -7.05 -23.20
C ALA A 235 6.38 -7.65 -23.56
N TYR A 236 7.00 -8.40 -22.63
CA TYR A 236 8.29 -9.06 -22.86
C TYR A 236 8.18 -10.14 -23.94
N THR A 237 7.16 -10.99 -23.89
CA THR A 237 6.93 -12.05 -24.88
C THR A 237 6.70 -11.45 -26.28
N ARG A 238 5.95 -10.35 -26.38
CA ARG A 238 5.77 -9.62 -27.65
C ARG A 238 7.09 -9.05 -28.18
N LEU A 239 7.93 -8.50 -27.30
CA LEU A 239 9.25 -7.97 -27.67
C LEU A 239 10.19 -9.08 -28.14
N GLU A 240 10.20 -10.23 -27.45
CA GLU A 240 11.02 -11.38 -27.82
C GLU A 240 10.61 -11.95 -29.19
N SER A 241 9.31 -12.15 -29.41
CA SER A 241 8.77 -12.57 -30.68
C SER A 241 9.14 -11.59 -31.81
N PHE A 242 8.95 -10.28 -31.54
CA PHE A 242 9.33 -9.24 -32.50
C PHE A 242 10.81 -9.31 -32.88
N ASN A 243 11.71 -9.44 -31.91
CA ASN A 243 13.15 -9.52 -32.14
C ASN A 243 13.52 -10.78 -32.96
N ALA A 244 12.86 -11.92 -32.70
CA ALA A 244 13.09 -13.15 -33.44
C ALA A 244 12.63 -13.01 -34.88
N ASP A 245 11.45 -12.42 -35.10
CA ASP A 245 10.90 -12.20 -36.45
C ASP A 245 11.77 -11.24 -37.27
N VAL A 246 12.21 -10.13 -36.64
CA VAL A 246 13.17 -9.18 -37.27
C VAL A 246 14.46 -9.88 -37.67
N ALA A 247 15.04 -10.67 -36.78
CA ALA A 247 16.27 -11.40 -37.10
C ALA A 247 16.09 -12.40 -38.27
N HIS A 248 14.93 -13.02 -38.35
CA HIS A 248 14.61 -13.98 -39.41
C HIS A 248 14.44 -13.29 -40.77
N GLU A 249 13.67 -12.21 -40.81
CA GLU A 249 13.38 -11.44 -42.02
C GLU A 249 14.60 -10.67 -42.58
N LEU A 250 15.54 -10.30 -41.73
CA LEU A 250 16.79 -9.68 -42.19
C LEU A 250 17.86 -10.70 -42.61
N ARG A 251 17.84 -11.91 -42.03
CA ARG A 251 18.84 -12.94 -42.34
C ARG A 251 18.75 -13.44 -43.79
N SER A 252 17.53 -13.65 -44.31
CA SER A 252 17.30 -14.19 -45.64
C SER A 252 17.88 -13.30 -46.76
N PRO A 253 17.50 -12.00 -46.87
CA PRO A 253 18.06 -11.12 -47.89
C PRO A 253 19.58 -10.93 -47.75
N LEU A 254 20.08 -10.86 -46.51
CA LEU A 254 21.52 -10.73 -46.29
C LEU A 254 22.29 -11.98 -46.75
N THR A 255 21.73 -13.17 -46.52
CA THR A 255 22.32 -14.43 -46.99
C THR A 255 22.34 -14.48 -48.51
N ASN A 256 21.26 -14.03 -49.20
CA ASN A 256 21.17 -13.94 -50.65
C ASN A 256 22.22 -12.99 -51.22
N LEU A 257 22.32 -11.76 -50.66
CA LEU A 257 23.32 -10.77 -51.08
C LEU A 257 24.75 -11.30 -50.95
N ILE A 258 25.08 -11.91 -49.82
CA ILE A 258 26.39 -12.48 -49.59
C ILE A 258 26.66 -13.63 -50.59
N GLY A 259 25.68 -14.53 -50.73
CA GLY A 259 25.81 -15.70 -51.61
C GLY A 259 26.01 -15.33 -53.07
N GLN A 260 25.15 -14.43 -53.62
CA GLN A 260 25.29 -13.92 -54.98
C GLN A 260 26.62 -13.23 -55.23
N THR A 261 27.04 -12.39 -54.31
CA THR A 261 28.32 -11.68 -54.36
C THR A 261 29.51 -12.67 -54.32
N GLN A 262 29.49 -13.66 -53.41
CA GLN A 262 30.53 -14.69 -53.34
C GLN A 262 30.59 -15.51 -54.64
N VAL A 263 29.45 -15.92 -55.17
CA VAL A 263 29.41 -16.67 -56.46
C VAL A 263 29.99 -15.84 -57.60
N ALA A 264 29.67 -14.55 -57.64
CA ALA A 264 30.21 -13.66 -58.70
C ALA A 264 31.74 -13.48 -58.56
N LEU A 265 32.29 -13.54 -57.31
CA LEU A 265 33.74 -13.41 -57.09
C LEU A 265 34.56 -14.69 -57.32
N THR A 266 33.94 -15.89 -57.38
CA THR A 266 34.66 -17.16 -57.50
C THR A 266 35.24 -17.45 -58.88
N ARG A 267 34.68 -16.85 -59.94
CA ARG A 267 35.16 -17.05 -61.34
C ARG A 267 34.97 -15.78 -62.13
N GLY A 268 35.88 -15.48 -63.09
CA GLY A 268 35.67 -14.39 -64.04
C GLY A 268 34.39 -14.59 -64.85
N ARG A 269 33.53 -13.60 -64.85
CA ARG A 269 32.23 -13.58 -65.59
C ARG A 269 32.22 -12.47 -66.62
N SER A 270 31.21 -12.49 -67.51
CA SER A 270 30.98 -11.36 -68.40
C SER A 270 30.53 -10.10 -67.67
N ALA A 271 30.72 -8.95 -68.28
CA ALA A 271 30.24 -7.65 -67.69
C ALA A 271 28.73 -7.67 -67.55
N GLU A 272 27.99 -8.28 -68.43
CA GLU A 272 26.54 -8.45 -68.37
C GLU A 272 26.14 -9.19 -67.08
N HIS A 273 26.82 -10.29 -66.76
CA HIS A 273 26.54 -11.08 -65.60
C HIS A 273 26.81 -10.29 -64.29
N TYR A 274 27.89 -9.52 -64.21
CA TYR A 274 28.16 -8.64 -63.09
C TYR A 274 27.09 -7.54 -62.94
N PHE A 275 26.60 -7.03 -64.09
CA PHE A 275 25.52 -6.05 -64.07
C PHE A 275 24.22 -6.65 -63.49
N GLU A 276 23.83 -7.87 -63.92
CA GLU A 276 22.67 -8.59 -63.42
C GLU A 276 22.78 -8.85 -61.88
N VAL A 277 23.95 -9.27 -61.38
CA VAL A 277 24.19 -9.50 -59.97
C VAL A 277 24.11 -8.20 -59.19
N LEU A 278 24.69 -7.10 -59.68
CA LEU A 278 24.64 -5.80 -59.04
C LEU A 278 23.20 -5.26 -59.00
N GLN A 279 22.44 -5.45 -60.09
CA GLN A 279 21.03 -5.04 -60.11
C GLN A 279 20.20 -5.85 -59.12
N SER A 280 20.35 -7.18 -59.07
CA SER A 280 19.69 -8.03 -58.09
C SER A 280 20.09 -7.67 -56.63
N ASN A 281 21.36 -7.37 -56.40
CA ASN A 281 21.83 -6.92 -55.07
C ASN A 281 21.24 -5.56 -54.70
N LEU A 282 21.08 -4.63 -55.63
CA LEU A 282 20.47 -3.34 -55.39
C LEU A 282 18.97 -3.49 -55.02
N GLU A 283 18.24 -4.32 -55.72
CA GLU A 283 16.84 -4.65 -55.44
C GLU A 283 16.70 -5.23 -54.02
N GLU A 284 17.60 -6.13 -53.61
CA GLU A 284 17.56 -6.72 -52.27
C GLU A 284 17.96 -5.72 -51.15
N LEU A 285 18.87 -4.78 -51.44
CA LEU A 285 19.18 -3.69 -50.54
C LEU A 285 18.02 -2.68 -50.37
N GLU A 286 17.30 -2.38 -51.43
CA GLU A 286 16.10 -1.55 -51.37
C GLU A 286 14.97 -2.23 -50.58
N ARG A 287 14.84 -3.54 -50.75
CA ARG A 287 13.94 -4.35 -49.94
C ARG A 287 14.27 -4.30 -48.46
N LEU A 288 15.55 -4.48 -48.09
CA LEU A 288 16.02 -4.34 -46.71
C LEU A 288 15.71 -2.95 -46.14
N ARG A 289 15.93 -1.89 -46.92
CA ARG A 289 15.61 -0.51 -46.53
C ARG A 289 14.11 -0.35 -46.25
N SER A 290 13.25 -0.94 -47.08
CA SER A 290 11.80 -0.92 -46.86
C SER A 290 11.41 -1.61 -45.55
N ILE A 291 11.92 -2.83 -45.31
CA ILE A 291 11.67 -3.59 -44.06
C ILE A 291 12.06 -2.76 -42.82
N ILE A 292 13.27 -2.17 -42.84
CA ILE A 292 13.75 -1.36 -41.72
C ILE A 292 12.83 -0.14 -41.46
N ASN A 293 12.43 0.56 -42.54
CA ASN A 293 11.55 1.72 -42.43
C ASN A 293 10.14 1.33 -41.93
N ASP A 294 9.63 0.18 -42.34
CA ASP A 294 8.35 -0.35 -41.88
C ASP A 294 8.41 -0.73 -40.40
N MET A 295 9.51 -1.34 -39.96
CA MET A 295 9.74 -1.66 -38.55
C MET A 295 9.86 -0.42 -37.69
N LEU A 296 10.62 0.61 -38.08
CA LEU A 296 10.76 1.87 -37.38
C LEU A 296 9.40 2.58 -37.26
N PHE A 297 8.60 2.56 -38.29
CA PHE A 297 7.25 3.09 -38.29
C PHE A 297 6.36 2.38 -37.29
N LEU A 298 6.33 1.05 -37.30
CA LEU A 298 5.54 0.24 -36.37
C LEU A 298 6.01 0.40 -34.93
N ALA A 299 7.32 0.50 -34.69
CA ALA A 299 7.86 0.76 -33.38
C ALA A 299 7.42 2.14 -32.82
N SER A 300 7.39 3.16 -33.69
CA SER A 300 6.88 4.50 -33.32
C SER A 300 5.37 4.47 -33.04
N ALA A 301 4.60 3.76 -33.81
CA ALA A 301 3.15 3.58 -33.60
C ALA A 301 2.84 2.90 -32.26
N ASP A 302 3.61 1.86 -31.87
CA ASP A 302 3.46 1.15 -30.59
C ASP A 302 3.70 2.04 -29.37
N GLN A 303 4.52 3.09 -29.49
CA GLN A 303 4.73 4.08 -28.45
C GLN A 303 3.54 5.04 -28.27
N GLY A 304 2.43 4.79 -28.97
CA GLY A 304 1.22 5.60 -28.87
C GLY A 304 1.27 6.88 -29.68
N SER A 305 2.13 6.95 -30.71
CA SER A 305 2.16 8.08 -31.64
C SER A 305 0.78 8.24 -32.28
N LYS A 306 0.25 9.47 -32.24
CA LYS A 306 -1.01 9.82 -32.92
C LYS A 306 -0.70 10.60 -34.18
N ALA A 307 -1.60 10.50 -35.18
CA ALA A 307 -1.54 11.37 -36.34
C ALA A 307 -1.56 12.84 -35.89
N SER A 308 -0.52 13.58 -36.26
CA SER A 308 -0.30 14.96 -35.76
C SER A 308 -0.60 16.05 -36.77
N LYS A 309 -0.47 15.75 -38.06
CA LYS A 309 -0.69 16.69 -39.16
C LYS A 309 -2.02 16.43 -39.84
N LEU A 310 -3.10 16.42 -39.06
CA LEU A 310 -4.44 16.19 -39.55
C LEU A 310 -4.88 17.33 -40.47
N THR A 311 -5.35 17.01 -41.67
CA THR A 311 -5.96 17.93 -42.63
C THR A 311 -7.25 17.32 -43.15
N ARG A 312 -8.28 18.15 -43.36
CA ARG A 312 -9.53 17.70 -43.97
C ARG A 312 -9.28 17.39 -45.43
N ALA A 313 -9.62 16.18 -45.84
CA ALA A 313 -9.38 15.70 -47.20
C ALA A 313 -10.50 14.76 -47.67
N SER A 314 -10.72 14.71 -48.97
CA SER A 314 -11.57 13.71 -49.65
C SER A 314 -10.81 12.40 -49.74
N LEU A 315 -11.44 11.32 -49.28
CA LEU A 315 -10.87 9.98 -49.37
C LEU A 315 -10.78 9.51 -50.84
N ALA A 316 -11.72 9.91 -51.68
CA ALA A 316 -11.70 9.61 -53.10
C ALA A 316 -10.49 10.25 -53.79
N ASP A 317 -10.15 11.52 -53.47
CA ASP A 317 -8.98 12.21 -54.03
C ASP A 317 -7.66 11.53 -53.59
N GLU A 318 -7.57 11.09 -52.33
CA GLU A 318 -6.37 10.39 -51.85
C GLU A 318 -6.24 9.00 -52.47
N VAL A 319 -7.36 8.30 -52.69
CA VAL A 319 -7.37 7.03 -53.47
C VAL A 319 -6.94 7.26 -54.91
N ALA A 320 -7.49 8.27 -55.62
CA ALA A 320 -7.10 8.62 -56.98
C ALA A 320 -5.60 8.93 -57.08
N THR A 321 -5.08 9.79 -56.20
CA THR A 321 -3.63 10.10 -56.12
C THR A 321 -2.78 8.84 -55.91
N THR A 322 -3.28 7.88 -55.13
CA THR A 322 -2.57 6.63 -54.87
C THR A 322 -2.62 5.69 -56.06
N LEU A 323 -3.73 5.66 -56.80
CA LEU A 323 -3.86 4.89 -58.04
C LEU A 323 -2.96 5.43 -59.15
N ASP A 324 -2.86 6.76 -59.32
CA ASP A 324 -1.91 7.38 -60.23
C ASP A 324 -0.45 6.94 -59.94
N TYR A 325 -0.10 6.86 -58.64
CA TYR A 325 1.23 6.37 -58.24
C TYR A 325 1.45 4.88 -58.55
N LEU A 326 0.39 4.07 -58.51
CA LEU A 326 0.43 2.61 -58.78
C LEU A 326 0.10 2.26 -60.26
N GLU A 327 -0.13 3.23 -61.13
CA GLU A 327 -0.59 3.04 -62.50
C GLU A 327 0.23 1.97 -63.24
N PHE A 328 1.55 2.09 -63.20
CA PHE A 328 2.45 1.14 -63.89
C PHE A 328 2.32 -0.28 -63.34
N ILE A 329 2.14 -0.45 -62.04
CA ILE A 329 1.98 -1.75 -61.40
C ILE A 329 0.64 -2.38 -61.77
N LEU A 330 -0.42 -1.56 -61.85
CA LEU A 330 -1.74 -2.02 -62.25
C LEU A 330 -1.80 -2.41 -63.70
N GLU A 331 -1.12 -1.66 -64.63
CA GLU A 331 -0.98 -1.98 -66.05
C GLU A 331 -0.20 -3.28 -66.28
N ASP A 332 0.95 -3.41 -65.56
CA ASP A 332 1.78 -4.63 -65.67
C ASP A 332 1.04 -5.89 -65.18
N ALA A 333 0.26 -5.74 -64.04
CA ALA A 333 -0.58 -6.81 -63.53
C ALA A 333 -1.86 -7.09 -64.38
N HIS A 334 -2.19 -6.22 -65.31
CA HIS A 334 -3.42 -6.26 -66.10
C HIS A 334 -4.71 -6.28 -65.27
N VAL A 335 -4.74 -5.45 -64.20
CA VAL A 335 -5.83 -5.37 -63.20
C VAL A 335 -6.50 -4.01 -63.27
N ALA A 336 -7.83 -4.01 -63.42
CA ALA A 336 -8.63 -2.78 -63.37
C ALA A 336 -9.07 -2.44 -61.92
N VAL A 337 -9.14 -1.15 -61.58
CA VAL A 337 -9.64 -0.70 -60.28
C VAL A 337 -10.87 0.20 -60.49
N ARG A 338 -11.96 -0.12 -59.78
CA ARG A 338 -13.18 0.69 -59.78
C ARG A 338 -13.32 1.35 -58.39
N VAL A 339 -13.45 2.66 -58.36
CA VAL A 339 -13.65 3.44 -57.13
C VAL A 339 -15.11 3.94 -57.08
N SER A 340 -15.74 3.83 -55.92
CA SER A 340 -17.10 4.30 -55.67
C SER A 340 -17.23 4.92 -54.30
N GLY A 341 -18.00 6.01 -54.21
CA GLY A 341 -18.22 6.78 -52.98
C GLY A 341 -17.15 7.84 -52.69
N ASP A 342 -17.37 8.66 -51.70
CA ASP A 342 -16.43 9.64 -51.12
C ASP A 342 -16.80 9.96 -49.67
N ALA A 343 -15.82 10.41 -48.92
CA ALA A 343 -16.02 10.90 -47.57
C ALA A 343 -14.98 11.98 -47.22
N GLN A 344 -15.39 12.95 -46.42
CA GLN A 344 -14.52 14.03 -45.96
C GLN A 344 -14.09 13.77 -44.53
N VAL A 345 -12.81 13.51 -44.29
CA VAL A 345 -12.26 13.16 -42.98
C VAL A 345 -11.00 13.98 -42.64
N ASN A 346 -10.71 14.11 -41.34
CA ASN A 346 -9.47 14.69 -40.89
C ASN A 346 -8.39 13.61 -40.82
N ILE A 347 -7.40 13.69 -41.70
CA ILE A 347 -6.37 12.66 -41.86
C ILE A 347 -4.98 13.27 -42.03
N GLU A 348 -3.96 12.50 -41.67
CA GLU A 348 -2.59 12.72 -42.13
C GLU A 348 -2.38 12.02 -43.47
N LYS A 349 -2.39 12.81 -44.55
CA LYS A 349 -2.38 12.31 -45.93
C LYS A 349 -1.26 11.31 -46.21
N ALA A 350 -0.04 11.57 -45.71
CA ALA A 350 1.10 10.69 -45.92
C ALA A 350 0.87 9.28 -45.30
N HIS A 351 0.28 9.22 -44.12
CA HIS A 351 -0.05 7.96 -43.47
C HIS A 351 -1.18 7.22 -44.23
N LEU A 352 -2.24 7.94 -44.60
CA LEU A 352 -3.33 7.31 -45.34
C LEU A 352 -2.83 6.74 -46.69
N ARG A 353 -2.03 7.50 -47.47
CA ARG A 353 -1.44 7.01 -48.72
C ARG A 353 -0.64 5.73 -48.49
N ARG A 354 0.15 5.67 -47.43
CA ARG A 354 0.90 4.46 -47.08
C ARG A 354 -0.02 3.28 -46.80
N ALA A 355 -1.16 3.49 -46.10
CA ALA A 355 -2.15 2.43 -45.87
C ALA A 355 -2.79 1.97 -47.19
N LEU A 356 -3.17 2.91 -48.07
CA LEU A 356 -3.75 2.61 -49.37
C LEU A 356 -2.79 1.85 -50.28
N ILE A 357 -1.51 2.25 -50.31
CA ILE A 357 -0.47 1.53 -51.08
C ILE A 357 -0.38 0.07 -50.60
N ASN A 358 -0.35 -0.15 -49.27
CA ASN A 358 -0.29 -1.51 -48.73
C ASN A 358 -1.52 -2.34 -49.06
N LEU A 359 -2.72 -1.76 -48.96
CA LEU A 359 -3.97 -2.45 -49.27
C LEU A 359 -4.11 -2.76 -50.77
N LEU A 360 -3.82 -1.77 -51.63
CA LEU A 360 -3.89 -1.93 -53.08
C LEU A 360 -2.83 -2.90 -53.58
N SER A 361 -1.57 -2.79 -53.13
CA SER A 361 -0.52 -3.72 -53.52
C SER A 361 -0.86 -5.16 -53.11
N ASN A 362 -1.43 -5.35 -51.89
CA ASN A 362 -1.92 -6.66 -51.47
C ASN A 362 -3.04 -7.18 -52.37
N ALA A 363 -4.01 -6.33 -52.73
CA ALA A 363 -5.11 -6.69 -53.63
C ALA A 363 -4.61 -7.06 -55.03
N VAL A 364 -3.68 -6.27 -55.60
CA VAL A 364 -3.07 -6.55 -56.92
C VAL A 364 -2.36 -7.90 -56.92
N GLN A 365 -1.56 -8.18 -55.90
CA GLN A 365 -0.81 -9.44 -55.81
C GLN A 365 -1.71 -10.69 -55.76
N HIS A 366 -2.91 -10.56 -55.22
CA HIS A 366 -3.86 -11.66 -55.05
C HIS A 366 -4.98 -11.65 -56.10
N THR A 367 -4.91 -10.78 -57.11
CA THR A 367 -5.88 -10.67 -58.19
C THR A 367 -5.29 -11.25 -59.48
N ALA A 368 -6.02 -12.12 -60.15
CA ALA A 368 -5.57 -12.68 -61.46
C ALA A 368 -5.69 -11.62 -62.54
N PRO A 369 -4.81 -11.67 -63.58
CA PRO A 369 -4.87 -10.77 -64.75
C PRO A 369 -6.26 -10.75 -65.42
N GLY A 370 -6.71 -9.56 -65.78
CA GLY A 370 -8.02 -9.32 -66.38
C GLY A 370 -9.19 -9.22 -65.39
N GLN A 371 -8.93 -9.37 -64.13
CA GLN A 371 -9.95 -9.18 -63.05
C GLN A 371 -9.98 -7.73 -62.55
N GLN A 372 -11.00 -7.42 -61.70
CA GLN A 372 -11.24 -6.09 -61.21
C GLN A 372 -11.19 -6.06 -59.68
N ILE A 373 -10.48 -5.06 -59.13
CA ILE A 373 -10.48 -4.67 -57.73
C ILE A 373 -11.52 -3.56 -57.54
N ASP A 374 -12.34 -3.68 -56.48
CA ASP A 374 -13.33 -2.66 -56.13
C ASP A 374 -12.88 -1.91 -54.85
N VAL A 375 -12.84 -0.58 -54.95
CA VAL A 375 -12.62 0.34 -53.79
C VAL A 375 -13.94 0.99 -53.47
N LEU A 376 -14.45 0.76 -52.28
CA LEU A 376 -15.70 1.35 -51.82
C LEU A 376 -15.42 2.27 -50.63
N ILE A 377 -15.90 3.52 -50.72
CA ILE A 377 -15.80 4.53 -49.68
C ILE A 377 -17.21 4.84 -49.18
N GLU A 378 -17.46 4.63 -47.93
CA GLU A 378 -18.76 4.89 -47.30
C GLU A 378 -18.57 5.80 -46.08
N GLN A 379 -19.60 6.61 -45.82
CA GLN A 379 -19.62 7.47 -44.63
C GLN A 379 -20.97 7.35 -43.92
N ASN A 380 -20.91 7.22 -42.62
CA ASN A 380 -22.06 7.38 -41.75
C ASN A 380 -21.88 8.57 -40.80
N ALA A 381 -22.78 8.77 -39.82
CA ALA A 381 -22.74 9.90 -38.91
C ALA A 381 -21.47 9.98 -38.03
N HIS A 382 -20.79 8.85 -37.81
CA HIS A 382 -19.69 8.74 -36.84
C HIS A 382 -18.37 8.34 -37.46
N GLN A 383 -18.38 7.62 -38.59
CA GLN A 383 -17.17 7.07 -39.20
C GLN A 383 -17.29 7.03 -40.70
N ALA A 384 -16.15 7.12 -41.35
CA ALA A 384 -15.95 6.81 -42.78
C ALA A 384 -15.19 5.48 -42.90
N SER A 385 -15.46 4.70 -43.92
CA SER A 385 -14.74 3.47 -44.22
C SER A 385 -14.16 3.50 -45.62
N ILE A 386 -12.97 2.92 -45.79
CA ILE A 386 -12.40 2.58 -47.08
C ILE A 386 -12.23 1.06 -47.09
N SER A 387 -12.83 0.40 -48.04
CA SER A 387 -12.69 -1.03 -48.27
C SER A 387 -12.14 -1.33 -49.67
N ILE A 388 -11.22 -2.27 -49.74
CA ILE A 388 -10.62 -2.75 -51.00
C ILE A 388 -10.95 -4.22 -51.10
N SER A 389 -11.69 -4.57 -52.14
CA SER A 389 -12.20 -5.93 -52.40
C SER A 389 -11.59 -6.50 -53.65
N ASN A 390 -10.92 -7.62 -53.52
CA ASN A 390 -10.35 -8.36 -54.66
C ASN A 390 -10.96 -9.76 -54.80
N PRO A 391 -11.08 -10.28 -56.04
CA PRO A 391 -11.44 -11.68 -56.26
C PRO A 391 -10.39 -12.61 -55.67
N GLY A 392 -10.82 -13.72 -55.08
CA GLY A 392 -9.90 -14.71 -54.52
C GLY A 392 -10.62 -15.82 -53.74
N GLU A 393 -9.88 -16.88 -53.44
CA GLU A 393 -10.38 -17.93 -52.57
C GLU A 393 -10.63 -17.39 -51.17
N PRO A 394 -11.71 -17.82 -50.46
CA PRO A 394 -11.99 -17.41 -49.12
C PRO A 394 -10.84 -17.75 -48.18
N ILE A 395 -10.47 -16.81 -47.30
CA ILE A 395 -9.48 -17.01 -46.26
C ILE A 395 -10.16 -17.79 -45.13
N ALA A 396 -9.53 -18.85 -44.62
CA ALA A 396 -10.10 -19.64 -43.53
C ALA A 396 -10.23 -18.80 -42.25
N ASP A 397 -11.32 -19.02 -41.48
CA ASP A 397 -11.68 -18.24 -40.30
C ASP A 397 -10.57 -18.19 -39.23
N GLU A 398 -9.76 -19.24 -39.14
CA GLU A 398 -8.62 -19.31 -38.18
C GLU A 398 -7.52 -18.27 -38.44
N HIS A 399 -7.41 -17.80 -39.69
CA HIS A 399 -6.43 -16.82 -40.13
C HIS A 399 -6.91 -15.37 -39.95
N LEU A 400 -8.22 -15.11 -40.00
CA LEU A 400 -8.78 -13.75 -40.02
C LEU A 400 -8.32 -12.87 -38.84
N PRO A 401 -8.29 -13.35 -37.57
CA PRO A 401 -7.85 -12.54 -36.43
C PRO A 401 -6.37 -12.13 -36.52
N ARG A 402 -5.57 -12.90 -37.25
CA ARG A 402 -4.12 -12.78 -37.32
C ARG A 402 -3.59 -12.03 -38.53
N LEU A 403 -4.42 -11.76 -39.54
CA LEU A 403 -4.00 -11.12 -40.78
C LEU A 403 -3.33 -9.75 -40.61
N PHE A 404 -3.68 -9.03 -39.55
CA PHE A 404 -3.11 -7.74 -39.18
C PHE A 404 -1.97 -7.84 -38.15
N GLU A 405 -1.53 -9.06 -37.80
CA GLU A 405 -0.30 -9.28 -37.00
C GLU A 405 0.92 -9.11 -37.88
N ARG A 406 2.04 -8.70 -37.28
CA ARG A 406 3.31 -8.50 -37.98
C ARG A 406 3.85 -9.85 -38.45
N PHE A 407 4.42 -9.85 -39.65
CA PHE A 407 5.03 -11.01 -40.28
C PHE A 407 4.09 -12.20 -40.51
N TYR A 408 2.79 -12.03 -40.22
CA TYR A 408 1.81 -13.09 -40.44
C TYR A 408 1.49 -13.27 -41.90
N ARG A 409 1.51 -14.53 -42.35
CA ARG A 409 1.17 -14.95 -43.74
C ARG A 409 0.37 -16.26 -43.68
N VAL A 410 -0.69 -16.37 -44.50
CA VAL A 410 -1.53 -17.58 -44.60
C VAL A 410 -0.73 -18.74 -45.22
N ASP A 411 0.04 -18.47 -46.28
CA ASP A 411 0.92 -19.44 -46.96
C ASP A 411 2.39 -19.03 -46.85
N ALA A 412 3.16 -19.73 -46.00
CA ALA A 412 4.60 -19.56 -45.89
C ALA A 412 5.38 -20.15 -47.13
N SER A 413 4.73 -20.96 -47.97
CA SER A 413 5.39 -21.78 -49.01
C SER A 413 5.45 -21.16 -50.40
N ARG A 414 4.73 -20.07 -50.68
CA ARG A 414 4.80 -19.40 -51.99
C ARG A 414 6.05 -18.52 -52.09
N HIS A 415 7.14 -19.13 -52.54
CA HIS A 415 8.46 -18.50 -52.74
C HIS A 415 8.49 -17.38 -53.82
N ASN A 416 7.40 -17.13 -54.53
CA ASN A 416 7.39 -16.20 -55.69
C ASN A 416 6.86 -14.78 -55.36
N SER A 417 6.55 -14.44 -54.12
CA SER A 417 6.19 -13.06 -53.76
C SER A 417 7.36 -12.31 -53.14
N VAL A 418 8.24 -11.80 -53.99
CA VAL A 418 9.45 -11.05 -53.63
C VAL A 418 9.16 -9.76 -52.86
N ALA A 419 7.91 -9.28 -52.79
CA ALA A 419 7.58 -7.93 -52.30
C ALA A 419 6.95 -7.83 -50.89
N ASN A 420 6.35 -8.90 -50.31
CA ASN A 420 5.54 -8.75 -49.10
C ASN A 420 6.12 -9.49 -47.90
N HIS A 421 6.62 -8.74 -46.88
CA HIS A 421 7.23 -9.24 -45.66
C HIS A 421 6.21 -9.49 -44.51
N GLY A 422 4.89 -9.47 -44.83
CA GLY A 422 3.86 -9.58 -43.78
C GLY A 422 3.74 -8.37 -42.85
N LEU A 423 4.34 -7.22 -43.23
CA LEU A 423 4.23 -5.98 -42.47
C LEU A 423 3.13 -5.03 -42.97
N GLY A 424 2.72 -5.17 -44.27
CA GLY A 424 1.81 -4.22 -44.91
C GLY A 424 0.46 -4.06 -44.18
N LEU A 425 -0.22 -5.17 -43.84
CA LEU A 425 -1.49 -5.11 -43.11
C LEU A 425 -1.31 -4.63 -41.67
N ALA A 426 -0.20 -4.94 -41.00
CA ALA A 426 0.12 -4.40 -39.68
C ALA A 426 0.32 -2.87 -39.71
N ILE A 427 0.90 -2.34 -40.80
CA ILE A 427 1.02 -0.89 -41.03
C ILE A 427 -0.36 -0.26 -41.22
N VAL A 428 -1.25 -0.90 -42.00
CA VAL A 428 -2.64 -0.41 -42.14
C VAL A 428 -3.34 -0.30 -40.77
N LYS A 429 -3.21 -1.33 -39.94
CA LYS A 429 -3.75 -1.34 -38.58
C LYS A 429 -3.16 -0.22 -37.71
N ALA A 430 -1.85 -0.04 -37.74
CA ALA A 430 -1.18 1.02 -37.00
C ALA A 430 -1.67 2.41 -37.46
N ILE A 431 -1.79 2.65 -38.75
CA ILE A 431 -2.30 3.91 -39.30
C ILE A 431 -3.76 4.15 -38.91
N ALA A 432 -4.63 3.15 -39.00
CA ALA A 432 -6.01 3.27 -38.52
C ALA A 432 -6.05 3.67 -37.03
N GLN A 433 -5.28 3.00 -36.19
CA GLN A 433 -5.20 3.30 -34.75
C GLN A 433 -4.63 4.69 -34.45
N MET A 434 -3.61 5.15 -35.20
CA MET A 434 -3.07 6.51 -35.04
C MET A 434 -4.12 7.59 -35.33
N HIS A 435 -5.13 7.29 -36.17
CA HIS A 435 -6.27 8.16 -36.47
C HIS A 435 -7.48 7.92 -35.57
N GLY A 436 -7.39 7.03 -34.54
CA GLY A 436 -8.50 6.65 -33.69
C GLY A 436 -9.53 5.73 -34.31
N GLY A 437 -9.16 5.07 -35.42
CA GLY A 437 -9.98 4.11 -36.16
C GLY A 437 -9.56 2.68 -35.91
N GLU A 438 -10.13 1.77 -36.70
CA GLU A 438 -9.88 0.33 -36.65
C GLU A 438 -9.83 -0.30 -38.07
N VAL A 439 -9.33 -1.52 -38.15
CA VAL A 439 -9.28 -2.28 -39.41
C VAL A 439 -10.29 -3.41 -39.38
N PHE A 440 -10.72 -3.82 -40.56
CA PHE A 440 -11.61 -4.97 -40.75
C PHE A 440 -11.24 -5.81 -41.94
N VAL A 441 -11.67 -7.06 -41.94
CA VAL A 441 -11.55 -8.00 -43.05
C VAL A 441 -12.87 -8.78 -43.17
N HIS A 442 -13.33 -8.94 -44.38
CA HIS A 442 -14.45 -9.82 -44.74
C HIS A 442 -14.04 -10.74 -45.89
N THR A 443 -14.41 -11.99 -45.79
CA THR A 443 -14.18 -12.99 -46.83
C THR A 443 -15.48 -13.72 -47.15
N GLY A 444 -15.76 -13.96 -48.39
CA GLY A 444 -16.99 -14.63 -48.84
C GLY A 444 -17.31 -14.34 -50.31
N GLU A 445 -18.22 -15.09 -50.89
CA GLU A 445 -18.70 -14.91 -52.26
C GLU A 445 -17.59 -14.82 -53.34
N GLY A 446 -16.44 -15.49 -53.08
CA GLY A 446 -15.30 -15.46 -54.01
C GLY A 446 -14.51 -14.15 -53.97
N ARG A 447 -14.65 -13.34 -52.92
CA ARG A 447 -13.94 -12.08 -52.75
C ARG A 447 -13.37 -11.96 -51.35
N ASN A 448 -12.23 -11.28 -51.21
CA ASN A 448 -11.64 -10.87 -49.94
C ASN A 448 -11.62 -9.35 -49.86
N THR A 449 -12.15 -8.79 -48.80
CA THR A 449 -12.30 -7.36 -48.58
C THR A 449 -11.52 -6.95 -47.36
N PHE A 450 -10.56 -6.07 -47.54
CA PHE A 450 -9.78 -5.46 -46.44
C PHE A 450 -10.10 -3.97 -46.36
N GLY A 451 -10.21 -3.45 -45.16
CA GLY A 451 -10.53 -2.04 -45.01
C GLY A 451 -10.16 -1.46 -43.68
N LEU A 452 -10.40 -0.17 -43.57
CA LEU A 452 -10.20 0.60 -42.33
C LEU A 452 -11.35 1.57 -42.12
N HIS A 453 -11.69 1.76 -40.87
CA HIS A 453 -12.63 2.78 -40.39
C HIS A 453 -11.85 3.97 -39.86
N LEU A 454 -12.31 5.17 -40.17
CA LEU A 454 -11.77 6.45 -39.66
C LEU A 454 -12.89 7.26 -39.01
N PRO A 455 -12.67 7.89 -37.87
CA PRO A 455 -13.67 8.76 -37.25
C PRO A 455 -13.94 9.99 -38.13
N VAL A 456 -15.19 10.34 -38.29
CA VAL A 456 -15.63 11.61 -38.87
C VAL A 456 -15.71 12.63 -37.72
N GLN A 457 -14.71 13.50 -37.61
CA GLN A 457 -14.70 14.61 -36.65
C GLN A 457 -14.84 15.94 -37.37
#